data_5d7ca7a2c1f60f2ae636fc35bbffe118
#
_entry.id   5d7ca7a2c1f60f2ae636fc35bbffe118
#
_cell.length_a   1.000
_cell.length_b   1.000
_cell.length_c   1.000
_cell.angle_alpha   90.00
_cell.angle_beta   90.00
_cell.angle_gamma   90.00
#
_symmetry.space_group_name_H-M   'P 1'
#
loop_
_entity.id
_entity.type
_entity.pdbx_description
1 polymer ?
#
loop_
_entity_poly.entity_id
_entity_poly.type
_entity_poly.pdbx_seq_one_letter_code
_entity_poly.pdbx_strand_id
1 'polypeptide(L)'
;MDAAAQNDEPTFDEALVMELLSRAAAEGGGQRAAASIKLTAGAGKTCGELLRLFVLEARDRAEAEARSEGDETVRPEHLEAALAELLADFS
;
A
#
# COMPACT_ATOMS: atom_id res chain seq x y z
N MET A 1 19.95 -2.71 -21.45
CA MET A 1 18.62 -2.64 -20.98
C MET A 1 18.57 -2.38 -19.50
N ASP A 2 17.77 -1.54 -19.21
CA ASP A 2 17.64 -1.05 -17.90
C ASP A 2 16.85 -1.99 -16.99
N ALA A 3 17.43 -2.41 -15.93
CA ALA A 3 16.76 -3.33 -15.02
C ALA A 3 15.51 -2.71 -14.42
N ALA A 4 15.54 -1.41 -14.21
CA ALA A 4 14.39 -0.74 -13.63
C ALA A 4 13.17 -0.82 -14.52
N ALA A 5 13.38 -0.83 -15.82
CA ALA A 5 12.28 -0.90 -16.77
C ALA A 5 11.57 -2.24 -16.72
N GLN A 6 12.20 -3.24 -16.12
CA GLN A 6 11.62 -4.58 -16.06
C GLN A 6 11.11 -4.93 -14.70
N ASN A 7 11.25 -4.04 -13.77
CA ASN A 7 10.80 -4.28 -12.42
C ASN A 7 9.37 -3.78 -12.28
N ASP A 8 8.42 -4.72 -12.29
CA ASP A 8 7.01 -4.38 -12.16
C ASP A 8 6.57 -4.18 -10.73
N GLU A 9 7.45 -4.45 -9.79
CA GLU A 9 7.06 -4.34 -8.40
C GLU A 9 7.03 -2.89 -7.98
N PRO A 10 5.99 -2.47 -7.28
CA PRO A 10 5.92 -1.10 -6.80
C PRO A 10 6.97 -0.84 -5.73
N THR A 11 7.55 0.32 -5.78
CA THR A 11 8.48 0.77 -4.75
C THR A 11 8.03 2.14 -4.28
N PHE A 12 8.34 2.43 -3.03
CA PHE A 12 7.91 3.69 -2.42
C PHE A 12 9.12 4.47 -1.96
N ASP A 13 9.13 5.76 -2.28
CA ASP A 13 10.13 6.68 -1.78
C ASP A 13 9.97 6.78 -0.27
N GLU A 14 11.08 6.59 0.47
CA GLU A 14 11.02 6.65 1.92
C GLU A 14 10.51 7.97 2.43
N ALA A 15 10.91 9.07 1.80
CA ALA A 15 10.46 10.37 2.23
C ALA A 15 8.95 10.51 2.06
N LEU A 16 8.42 10.00 0.96
CA LEU A 16 6.99 10.03 0.73
C LEU A 16 6.25 9.17 1.74
N VAL A 17 6.77 7.98 2.01
CA VAL A 17 6.16 7.08 2.99
C VAL A 17 6.12 7.75 4.36
N MET A 18 7.22 8.36 4.77
CA MET A 18 7.27 9.02 6.06
C MET A 18 6.29 10.18 6.14
N GLU A 19 6.18 10.92 5.05
CA GLU A 19 5.24 12.03 5.01
C GLU A 19 3.80 11.53 5.11
N LEU A 20 3.47 10.48 4.37
CA LEU A 20 2.12 9.93 4.39
C LEU A 20 1.77 9.38 5.76
N LEU A 21 2.72 8.70 6.41
CA LEU A 21 2.49 8.17 7.75
C LEU A 21 2.30 9.29 8.76
N SER A 22 3.11 10.33 8.67
CA SER A 22 2.97 11.46 9.56
C SER A 22 1.62 12.15 9.38
N ARG A 23 1.20 12.29 8.14
CA ARG A 23 -0.07 12.92 7.83
C ARG A 23 -1.23 12.05 8.31
N ALA A 24 -1.15 10.75 8.11
CA ALA A 24 -2.20 9.84 8.56
C ALA A 24 -2.32 9.87 10.08
N ALA A 25 -1.20 9.91 10.78
CA ALA A 25 -1.21 10.00 12.23
C ALA A 25 -1.86 11.30 12.68
N ALA A 26 -1.56 12.40 11.99
CA ALA A 26 -2.12 13.68 12.35
C ALA A 26 -3.62 13.73 12.12
N GLU A 27 -4.09 13.09 11.06
CA GLU A 27 -5.50 13.15 10.71
C GLU A 27 -6.34 12.16 11.49
N GLY A 28 -5.76 11.00 11.83
CA GLY A 28 -6.52 9.94 12.45
C GLY A 28 -6.42 9.88 13.96
N GLY A 29 -5.53 10.65 14.55
CA GLY A 29 -5.19 10.48 15.95
C GLY A 29 -5.94 11.34 16.95
N GLY A 30 -6.82 12.18 16.52
CA GLY A 30 -7.50 13.06 17.43
C GLY A 30 -6.52 13.93 18.17
N GLN A 31 -6.60 13.94 19.49
CA GLN A 31 -5.71 14.79 20.26
C GLN A 31 -4.26 14.31 20.22
N ARG A 32 -4.05 13.06 19.96
CA ARG A 32 -2.68 12.57 19.83
C ARG A 32 -2.02 13.12 18.59
N ALA A 33 -2.81 13.55 17.63
CA ALA A 33 -2.27 14.15 16.43
C ALA A 33 -1.50 15.43 16.71
N ALA A 34 -1.80 16.07 17.83
CA ALA A 34 -1.06 17.27 18.20
C ALA A 34 0.35 16.94 18.63
N ALA A 35 0.60 15.73 19.08
CA ALA A 35 1.94 15.31 19.47
C ALA A 35 2.70 14.91 18.22
N SER A 36 3.81 15.57 17.99
CA SER A 36 4.62 15.28 16.82
C SER A 36 5.37 13.97 17.05
N ILE A 37 4.99 12.95 16.31
CA ILE A 37 5.68 11.66 16.34
C ILE A 37 6.62 11.62 15.15
N LYS A 38 7.88 11.41 15.42
CA LYS A 38 8.89 11.34 14.37
C LYS A 38 9.25 9.90 14.13
N LEU A 39 9.32 9.55 12.85
CA LEU A 39 9.74 8.22 12.46
C LEU A 39 11.22 8.22 12.15
N THR A 40 11.92 7.19 12.60
CA THR A 40 13.31 7.02 12.20
C THR A 40 13.35 6.59 10.75
N ALA A 41 14.52 6.75 10.12
CA ALA A 41 14.69 6.30 8.74
C ALA A 41 14.44 4.80 8.64
N GLY A 42 14.86 4.03 9.63
CA GLY A 42 14.60 2.59 9.61
C GLY A 42 13.13 2.27 9.67
N ALA A 43 12.37 3.00 10.48
CA ALA A 43 10.94 2.77 10.57
C ALA A 43 10.26 3.11 9.25
N GLY A 44 10.67 4.21 8.62
CA GLY A 44 10.12 4.59 7.33
C GLY A 44 10.39 3.54 6.28
N LYS A 45 11.60 3.00 6.28
CA LYS A 45 11.96 1.95 5.33
C LYS A 45 11.13 0.69 5.55
N THR A 46 10.96 0.30 6.80
CA THR A 46 10.15 -0.88 7.14
C THR A 46 8.71 -0.68 6.70
N CYS A 47 8.15 0.49 6.94
CA CYS A 47 6.78 0.78 6.51
C CYS A 47 6.65 0.76 5.00
N GLY A 48 7.67 1.26 4.30
CA GLY A 48 7.67 1.21 2.84
C GLY A 48 7.65 -0.22 2.34
N GLU A 49 8.42 -1.10 2.97
CA GLU A 49 8.41 -2.50 2.60
C GLU A 49 7.05 -3.15 2.86
N LEU A 50 6.44 -2.84 3.99
CA LEU A 50 5.11 -3.37 4.30
C LEU A 50 4.07 -2.90 3.28
N LEU A 51 4.14 -1.62 2.91
CA LEU A 51 3.24 -1.09 1.90
C LEU A 51 3.44 -1.77 0.56
N ARG A 52 4.70 -2.00 0.20
CA ARG A 52 4.99 -2.68 -1.04
C ARG A 52 4.38 -4.08 -1.06
N LEU A 53 4.56 -4.83 0.03
CA LEU A 53 4.01 -6.17 0.12
C LEU A 53 2.48 -6.14 0.09
N PHE A 54 1.89 -5.18 0.76
CA PHE A 54 0.44 -5.03 0.78
C PHE A 54 -0.09 -4.76 -0.63
N VAL A 55 0.58 -3.87 -1.37
CA VAL A 55 0.16 -3.53 -2.72
C VAL A 55 0.31 -4.73 -3.66
N LEU A 56 1.40 -5.51 -3.50
CA LEU A 56 1.59 -6.69 -4.30
C LEU A 56 0.49 -7.72 -4.05
N GLU A 57 0.14 -7.91 -2.80
CA GLU A 57 -0.94 -8.85 -2.48
C GLU A 57 -2.28 -8.36 -3.01
N ALA A 58 -2.55 -7.06 -2.85
CA ALA A 58 -3.79 -6.49 -3.37
C ALA A 58 -3.87 -6.64 -4.88
N ARG A 59 -2.75 -6.42 -5.57
CA ARG A 59 -2.71 -6.59 -7.01
C ARG A 59 -3.01 -8.03 -7.42
N ASP A 60 -2.40 -8.99 -6.72
CA ASP A 60 -2.61 -10.39 -7.06
C ASP A 60 -4.07 -10.79 -6.88
N ARG A 61 -4.69 -10.33 -5.80
CA ARG A 61 -6.09 -10.63 -5.57
C ARG A 61 -7.01 -9.94 -6.57
N ALA A 62 -6.67 -8.71 -6.94
CA ALA A 62 -7.45 -7.98 -7.94
C ALA A 62 -7.36 -8.66 -9.30
N GLU A 63 -6.19 -9.17 -9.65
CA GLU A 63 -6.03 -9.91 -10.89
C GLU A 63 -6.86 -11.19 -10.89
N ALA A 64 -6.87 -11.89 -9.77
CA ALA A 64 -7.68 -13.09 -9.67
C ALA A 64 -9.16 -12.76 -9.80
N GLU A 65 -9.58 -11.67 -9.21
CA GLU A 65 -10.97 -11.23 -9.31
C GLU A 65 -11.33 -10.91 -10.75
N ALA A 66 -10.45 -10.18 -11.44
CA ALA A 66 -10.68 -9.84 -12.84
C ALA A 66 -10.79 -11.10 -13.69
N ARG A 67 -9.90 -12.06 -13.47
CA ARG A 67 -9.93 -13.31 -14.24
C ARG A 67 -11.21 -14.07 -13.99
N SER A 68 -11.70 -14.07 -12.77
CA SER A 68 -12.94 -14.79 -12.47
C SER A 68 -14.12 -14.21 -13.21
N GLU A 69 -14.04 -12.94 -13.60
CA GLU A 69 -15.08 -12.30 -14.38
C GLU A 69 -14.79 -12.34 -15.88
N GLY A 70 -13.71 -12.98 -16.28
CA GLY A 70 -13.34 -13.03 -17.68
C GLY A 70 -12.76 -11.74 -18.20
N ASP A 71 -12.30 -10.88 -17.33
CA ASP A 71 -11.77 -9.60 -17.69
C ASP A 71 -10.24 -9.68 -17.78
N GLU A 72 -9.67 -9.01 -18.78
CA GLU A 72 -8.22 -8.98 -18.92
C GLU A 72 -7.60 -7.74 -18.29
N THR A 73 -8.42 -6.87 -17.76
CA THR A 73 -7.97 -5.60 -17.20
C THR A 73 -8.46 -5.50 -15.77
N VAL A 74 -7.57 -5.12 -14.87
CA VAL A 74 -7.94 -4.86 -13.48
C VAL A 74 -8.58 -3.49 -13.43
N ARG A 75 -9.81 -3.44 -12.93
CA ARG A 75 -10.58 -2.20 -12.81
C ARG A 75 -10.68 -1.80 -11.35
N PRO A 76 -11.08 -0.57 -11.06
CA PRO A 76 -11.19 -0.13 -9.67
C PRO A 76 -12.05 -1.05 -8.81
N GLU A 77 -13.13 -1.59 -9.36
CA GLU A 77 -13.99 -2.48 -8.57
C GLU A 77 -13.28 -3.78 -8.18
N HIS A 78 -12.33 -4.23 -9.00
CA HIS A 78 -11.53 -5.41 -8.64
C HIS A 78 -10.62 -5.10 -7.47
N LEU A 79 -10.05 -3.91 -7.47
CA LEU A 79 -9.21 -3.49 -6.36
C LEU A 79 -10.02 -3.29 -5.09
N GLU A 80 -11.23 -2.76 -5.23
CA GLU A 80 -12.10 -2.57 -4.06
C GLU A 80 -12.45 -3.91 -3.43
N ALA A 81 -12.75 -4.90 -4.25
CA ALA A 81 -13.05 -6.23 -3.73
C ALA A 81 -11.82 -6.85 -3.06
N ALA A 82 -10.66 -6.67 -3.69
CA ALA A 82 -9.42 -7.21 -3.14
C ALA A 82 -9.10 -6.56 -1.80
N LEU A 83 -9.28 -5.26 -1.70
CA LEU A 83 -9.01 -4.54 -0.46
C LEU A 83 -9.95 -4.96 0.65
N ALA A 84 -11.22 -5.19 0.31
CA ALA A 84 -12.18 -5.66 1.31
C ALA A 84 -11.76 -7.01 1.87
N GLU A 85 -11.28 -7.92 1.01
CA GLU A 85 -10.80 -9.21 1.45
C GLU A 85 -9.56 -9.09 2.33
N LEU A 86 -8.62 -8.25 1.91
CA LEU A 86 -7.40 -8.06 2.67
C LEU A 86 -7.69 -7.50 4.05
N LEU A 87 -8.57 -6.52 4.12
CA LEU A 87 -8.92 -5.93 5.40
C LEU A 87 -9.61 -6.94 6.30
N ALA A 88 -10.44 -7.80 5.74
CA ALA A 88 -11.09 -8.83 6.53
C ALA A 88 -10.07 -9.84 7.06
N ASP A 89 -9.05 -10.16 6.28
CA ASP A 89 -8.02 -11.11 6.70
C ASP A 89 -7.20 -10.58 7.87
N PHE A 90 -7.12 -9.27 8.01
CA PHE A 90 -6.35 -8.67 9.09
C PHE A 90 -7.20 -8.28 10.30
N SER A 91 -8.46 -8.61 10.28
CA SER A 91 -9.37 -8.26 11.38
C SER A 91 -9.33 -9.26 12.51
#